data_539f4ca11ec7ab3ae00c9b239c6d98ce
#
_entry.id   539f4ca11ec7ab3ae00c9b239c6d98ce
#
_cell.length_a   1.000
_cell.length_b   1.000
_cell.length_c   1.000
_cell.angle_alpha   90.00
_cell.angle_beta   90.00
_cell.angle_gamma   90.00
#
_symmetry.space_group_name_H-M   'P 1'
#
loop_
_entity.id
_entity.type
_entity.pdbx_description
1 polymer ?
#
loop_
_entity_poly.entity_id
_entity_poly.type
_entity_poly.pdbx_seq_one_letter_code
_entity_poly.pdbx_strand_id
1 'polypeptide(L)'
;MAVATNVELPTLIVMRIIDKDTAVPYGTLMRLEDNNTVVISANNSDPFGGINTFEKLATDTDVTLIPCAMDGVWEIDTTAAAITSGGIVSIGGANQVAASVGTADMVAGSNVGQAEETRTASDRINVRLRG
;
A
#
# COMPACT_ATOMS: atom_id res chain seq x y z
N MET A 1 -10.28 7.47 -0.01
CA MET A 1 -9.36 7.53 1.14
C MET A 1 -8.12 8.31 0.76
N ALA A 2 -7.54 8.99 1.72
CA ALA A 2 -6.31 9.74 1.48
C ALA A 2 -5.16 8.78 1.15
N VAL A 3 -4.28 9.20 0.25
CA VAL A 3 -3.08 8.44 -0.09
C VAL A 3 -2.09 8.45 1.07
N ALA A 4 -1.13 7.53 1.05
CA ALA A 4 -0.08 7.47 2.06
C ALA A 4 0.89 8.64 1.92
N THR A 5 1.50 9.04 3.04
CA THR A 5 2.53 10.08 3.10
C THR A 5 3.85 9.45 3.52
N ASN A 6 4.92 9.72 2.77
CA ASN A 6 6.23 9.17 3.11
C ASN A 6 6.82 9.87 4.34
N VAL A 7 7.30 9.08 5.30
CA VAL A 7 7.95 9.56 6.54
C VAL A 7 9.45 9.28 6.51
N GLU A 8 9.86 8.06 6.10
CA GLU A 8 11.25 7.71 5.85
C GLU A 8 11.38 7.29 4.40
N LEU A 9 12.36 7.83 3.69
CA LEU A 9 12.54 7.58 2.27
C LEU A 9 12.73 6.10 1.97
N PRO A 10 12.08 5.59 0.92
CA PRO A 10 12.29 4.22 0.49
C PRO A 10 13.65 4.05 -0.19
N THR A 11 14.23 2.87 -0.06
CA THR A 11 15.47 2.48 -0.74
C THR A 11 15.24 1.36 -1.76
N LEU A 12 14.15 0.62 -1.63
CA LEU A 12 13.78 -0.43 -2.57
C LEU A 12 12.58 0.01 -3.39
N ILE A 13 12.83 0.24 -4.67
CA ILE A 13 11.79 0.63 -5.64
C ILE A 13 11.70 -0.45 -6.70
N VAL A 14 10.49 -0.94 -6.94
CA VAL A 14 10.21 -1.94 -7.98
C VAL A 14 9.33 -1.31 -9.03
N MET A 15 9.72 -1.42 -10.30
CA MET A 15 8.90 -0.94 -11.41
C MET A 15 7.77 -1.94 -11.65
N ARG A 16 6.53 -1.44 -11.63
CA ARG A 16 5.31 -2.25 -11.83
C ARG A 16 4.58 -1.80 -13.07
N ILE A 17 3.94 -2.73 -13.76
CA ILE A 17 3.12 -2.44 -14.93
C ILE A 17 1.79 -1.85 -14.46
N ILE A 18 1.37 -0.76 -15.09
CA ILE A 18 0.11 -0.06 -14.80
C ILE A 18 -0.65 0.20 -16.10
N ASP A 19 -1.98 0.20 -16.03
CA ASP A 19 -2.81 0.60 -17.16
C ASP A 19 -2.53 2.07 -17.53
N LYS A 20 -2.29 2.32 -18.80
CA LYS A 20 -1.92 3.64 -19.31
C LYS A 20 -2.99 4.71 -19.10
N ASP A 21 -4.25 4.32 -18.97
CA ASP A 21 -5.38 5.25 -18.86
C ASP A 21 -5.81 5.54 -17.43
N THR A 22 -5.16 4.92 -16.44
CA THR A 22 -5.51 5.07 -15.02
C THR A 22 -4.67 6.14 -14.35
N ALA A 23 -5.32 7.07 -13.64
CA ALA A 23 -4.64 8.02 -12.76
C ALA A 23 -4.22 7.31 -11.47
N VAL A 24 -2.97 7.48 -11.08
CA VAL A 24 -2.44 6.90 -9.84
C VAL A 24 -1.65 7.98 -9.09
N PRO A 25 -2.24 8.63 -8.09
CA PRO A 25 -1.55 9.65 -7.31
C PRO A 25 -0.32 9.09 -6.58
N TYR A 26 0.66 9.96 -6.32
CA TYR A 26 1.76 9.63 -5.43
C TYR A 26 1.22 9.18 -4.07
N GLY A 27 1.76 8.09 -3.53
CA GLY A 27 1.35 7.56 -2.24
C GLY A 27 0.18 6.58 -2.32
N THR A 28 -0.26 6.21 -3.51
CA THR A 28 -1.34 5.22 -3.67
C THR A 28 -0.85 3.83 -3.30
N LEU A 29 -1.63 3.15 -2.45
CA LEU A 29 -1.38 1.77 -2.05
C LEU A 29 -1.85 0.85 -3.18
N MET A 30 -0.93 0.05 -3.73
CA MET A 30 -1.20 -0.74 -4.92
C MET A 30 -1.44 -2.20 -4.58
N ARG A 31 -2.33 -2.83 -5.34
CA ARG A 31 -2.60 -4.27 -5.30
C ARG A 31 -1.88 -4.95 -6.48
N LEU A 32 -1.21 -6.05 -6.21
CA LEU A 32 -0.61 -6.88 -7.26
C LEU A 32 -1.72 -7.74 -7.88
N GLU A 33 -2.00 -7.55 -9.16
CA GLU A 33 -3.10 -8.21 -9.85
C GLU A 33 -2.64 -9.42 -10.68
N ASP A 34 -1.53 -9.26 -11.40
CA ASP A 34 -1.01 -10.28 -12.30
C ASP A 34 0.51 -10.11 -12.39
N ASN A 35 1.16 -10.78 -13.34
CA ASN A 35 2.62 -10.75 -13.50
C ASN A 35 3.16 -9.32 -13.48
N ASN A 36 3.74 -8.90 -12.35
CA ASN A 36 4.28 -7.57 -12.14
C ASN A 36 3.32 -6.42 -12.47
N THR A 37 2.02 -6.69 -12.52
CA THR A 37 0.97 -5.72 -12.86
C THR A 37 0.23 -5.30 -11.62
N VAL A 38 0.06 -3.99 -11.43
CA VAL A 38 -0.63 -3.43 -10.26
C VAL A 38 -1.85 -2.62 -10.65
N VAL A 39 -2.80 -2.58 -9.73
CA VAL A 39 -3.96 -1.69 -9.77
C VAL A 39 -4.11 -1.04 -8.39
N ILE A 40 -4.91 0.00 -8.27
CA ILE A 40 -5.18 0.64 -6.98
C ILE A 40 -5.83 -0.38 -6.04
N SER A 41 -5.35 -0.45 -4.80
CA SER A 41 -5.94 -1.33 -3.78
C SER A 41 -7.43 -1.00 -3.60
N ALA A 42 -8.25 -2.01 -3.37
CA ALA A 42 -9.70 -1.83 -3.29
C ALA A 42 -10.34 -2.63 -2.16
N ASN A 43 -9.87 -3.85 -1.91
CA ASN A 43 -10.54 -4.77 -1.01
C ASN A 43 -9.63 -5.22 0.13
N ASN A 44 -10.27 -5.64 1.23
CA ASN A 44 -9.55 -6.26 2.34
C ASN A 44 -8.79 -7.49 1.84
N SER A 45 -7.57 -7.65 2.29
CA SER A 45 -6.66 -8.75 1.95
C SER A 45 -6.23 -8.81 0.48
N ASP A 46 -6.28 -7.71 -0.24
CA ASP A 46 -5.66 -7.62 -1.57
C ASP A 46 -4.15 -7.87 -1.47
N PRO A 47 -3.53 -8.57 -2.43
CA PRO A 47 -2.07 -8.75 -2.44
C PRO A 47 -1.35 -7.41 -2.55
N PHE A 48 -0.31 -7.21 -1.75
CA PHE A 48 0.43 -5.94 -1.71
C PHE A 48 1.39 -5.82 -2.89
N GLY A 49 1.26 -4.73 -3.66
CA GLY A 49 2.12 -4.45 -4.81
C GLY A 49 3.09 -3.29 -4.62
N GLY A 50 3.07 -2.64 -3.46
CA GLY A 50 3.93 -1.49 -3.16
C GLY A 50 3.13 -0.19 -3.04
N ILE A 51 3.83 0.91 -2.75
CA ILE A 51 3.24 2.24 -2.70
C ILE A 51 3.81 3.06 -3.84
N ASN A 52 2.94 3.63 -4.68
CA ASN A 52 3.36 4.40 -5.85
C ASN A 52 4.14 5.64 -5.43
N THR A 53 5.31 5.84 -6.04
CA THR A 53 6.16 7.02 -5.80
C THR A 53 6.21 7.97 -6.99
N PHE A 54 5.28 7.85 -7.93
CA PHE A 54 5.20 8.70 -9.11
C PHE A 54 3.77 9.17 -9.34
N GLU A 55 3.57 10.48 -9.45
CA GLU A 55 2.24 11.05 -9.75
C GLU A 55 1.90 10.80 -11.22
N LYS A 56 1.02 9.83 -11.49
CA LYS A 56 0.58 9.51 -12.85
C LYS A 56 -0.83 10.07 -13.08
N LEU A 57 -0.98 10.89 -14.10
CA LEU A 57 -2.29 11.41 -14.53
C LEU A 57 -2.93 10.48 -15.55
N ALA A 58 -4.26 10.53 -15.67
CA ALA A 58 -4.98 9.73 -16.66
C ALA A 58 -4.58 10.08 -18.10
N THR A 59 -4.09 11.31 -18.32
CA THR A 59 -3.61 11.77 -19.61
C THR A 59 -2.18 11.34 -19.92
N ASP A 60 -1.47 10.75 -18.97
CA ASP A 60 -0.10 10.25 -19.16
C ASP A 60 -0.15 8.87 -19.80
N THR A 61 -0.65 8.78 -21.03
CA THR A 61 -0.90 7.52 -21.73
C THR A 61 0.38 6.82 -22.20
N ASP A 62 1.53 7.50 -22.15
CA ASP A 62 2.83 6.89 -22.43
C ASP A 62 3.41 6.16 -21.21
N VAL A 63 2.83 6.36 -20.03
CA VAL A 63 3.32 5.75 -18.79
C VAL A 63 2.64 4.41 -18.58
N THR A 64 3.41 3.33 -18.76
CA THR A 64 2.95 1.95 -18.56
C THR A 64 3.69 1.25 -17.43
N LEU A 65 4.66 1.92 -16.80
CA LEU A 65 5.40 1.45 -15.63
C LEU A 65 5.40 2.54 -14.58
N ILE A 66 5.21 2.16 -13.32
CA ILE A 66 5.31 3.08 -12.19
C ILE A 66 6.27 2.53 -11.13
N PRO A 67 7.03 3.42 -10.47
CA PRO A 67 7.93 3.00 -9.39
C PRO A 67 7.14 2.82 -8.10
N CYS A 68 7.16 1.60 -7.55
CA CYS A 68 6.47 1.28 -6.30
C CYS A 68 7.48 1.00 -5.19
N ALA A 69 7.35 1.72 -4.07
CA ALA A 69 8.19 1.51 -2.90
C ALA A 69 7.79 0.24 -2.18
N MET A 70 8.79 -0.56 -1.82
CA MET A 70 8.59 -1.80 -1.06
C MET A 70 9.17 -1.69 0.36
N ASP A 71 9.77 -0.55 0.71
CA ASP A 71 10.31 -0.29 2.04
C ASP A 71 10.09 1.17 2.45
N GLY A 72 10.72 1.58 3.55
CA GLY A 72 10.53 2.90 4.12
C GLY A 72 9.41 2.94 5.15
N VAL A 73 9.17 4.10 5.74
CA VAL A 73 8.07 4.33 6.67
C VAL A 73 7.06 5.25 6.03
N TRP A 74 5.80 4.85 6.05
CA TRP A 74 4.71 5.57 5.42
C TRP A 74 3.56 5.78 6.41
N GLU A 75 3.01 6.98 6.43
CA GLU A 75 1.79 7.27 7.17
C GLU A 75 0.60 6.88 6.31
N ILE A 76 -0.20 5.92 6.78
CA ILE A 76 -1.28 5.31 5.99
C ILE A 76 -2.58 5.33 6.80
N ASP A 77 -3.70 5.56 6.12
CA ASP A 77 -5.02 5.46 6.74
C ASP A 77 -5.31 4.04 7.20
N THR A 78 -6.03 3.92 8.31
CA THR A 78 -6.46 2.63 8.85
C THR A 78 -7.97 2.45 8.68
N THR A 79 -8.41 1.19 8.70
CA THR A 79 -9.83 0.87 8.83
C THR A 79 -10.29 1.17 10.26
N ALA A 80 -11.59 0.96 10.55
CA ALA A 80 -12.14 1.21 11.87
C ALA A 80 -11.67 0.20 12.94
N ALA A 81 -11.04 -0.91 12.53
CA ALA A 81 -10.56 -1.93 13.46
C ALA A 81 -9.28 -1.50 14.18
N ALA A 82 -9.10 -1.97 15.42
CA ALA A 82 -7.93 -1.65 16.21
C ALA A 82 -6.65 -2.24 15.62
N ILE A 83 -5.55 -1.49 15.74
CA ILE A 83 -4.21 -1.92 15.36
C ILE A 83 -3.29 -1.70 16.56
N THR A 84 -2.46 -2.69 16.85
CA THR A 84 -1.50 -2.64 17.95
C THR A 84 -0.10 -2.36 17.41
N SER A 85 0.64 -1.47 18.07
CA SER A 85 2.05 -1.20 17.77
C SER A 85 2.85 -2.51 17.73
N GLY A 86 3.67 -2.67 16.71
CA GLY A 86 4.45 -3.89 16.49
C GLY A 86 3.70 -4.98 15.73
N GLY A 87 2.38 -4.86 15.58
CA GLY A 87 1.59 -5.82 14.83
C GLY A 87 1.77 -5.69 13.33
N ILE A 88 1.62 -6.80 12.62
CA ILE A 88 1.66 -6.82 11.15
C ILE A 88 0.34 -6.27 10.62
N VAL A 89 0.41 -5.42 9.62
CA VAL A 89 -0.76 -4.87 8.94
C VAL A 89 -0.82 -5.33 7.49
N SER A 90 -2.03 -5.49 7.00
CA SER A 90 -2.32 -5.92 5.63
C SER A 90 -3.16 -4.86 4.93
N ILE A 91 -3.34 -4.99 3.61
CA ILE A 91 -4.28 -4.12 2.90
C ILE A 91 -5.67 -4.33 3.47
N GLY A 92 -6.30 -3.24 3.90
CA GLY A 92 -7.65 -3.26 4.47
C GLY A 92 -8.71 -2.67 3.54
N GLY A 93 -8.31 -2.09 2.42
CA GLY A 93 -9.20 -1.45 1.47
C GLY A 93 -8.46 -0.44 0.61
N ALA A 94 -9.18 0.47 -0.03
CA ALA A 94 -8.59 1.50 -0.89
C ALA A 94 -7.74 2.47 -0.05
N ASN A 95 -6.42 2.43 -0.24
CA ASN A 95 -5.46 3.24 0.49
C ASN A 95 -5.54 3.10 2.02
N GLN A 96 -5.95 1.91 2.50
CA GLN A 96 -6.09 1.63 3.92
C GLN A 96 -5.38 0.35 4.31
N VAL A 97 -4.89 0.31 5.56
CA VAL A 97 -4.36 -0.90 6.18
C VAL A 97 -5.24 -1.33 7.36
N ALA A 98 -5.17 -2.60 7.69
CA ALA A 98 -5.86 -3.20 8.83
C ALA A 98 -4.92 -4.21 9.50
N ALA A 99 -5.25 -4.59 10.73
CA ALA A 99 -4.52 -5.67 11.40
C ALA A 99 -4.54 -6.94 10.54
N SER A 100 -3.40 -7.57 10.36
CA SER A 100 -3.30 -8.80 9.57
C SER A 100 -4.11 -9.93 10.21
N VAL A 101 -4.76 -10.75 9.38
CA VAL A 101 -5.50 -11.94 9.80
C VAL A 101 -4.55 -13.17 9.80
N GLY A 102 -3.32 -12.97 10.24
CA GLY A 102 -2.36 -14.05 10.45
C GLY A 102 -2.04 -14.82 9.16
N THR A 103 -2.17 -16.16 9.21
CA THR A 103 -1.75 -17.03 8.11
C THR A 103 -2.51 -16.74 6.80
N ALA A 104 -3.78 -16.39 6.86
CA ALA A 104 -4.59 -16.12 5.67
C ALA A 104 -4.03 -14.95 4.87
N ASP A 105 -3.69 -13.84 5.54
CA ASP A 105 -3.12 -12.67 4.87
C ASP A 105 -1.70 -12.93 4.39
N MET A 106 -0.92 -13.72 5.12
CA MET A 106 0.42 -14.10 4.71
C MET A 106 0.38 -14.92 3.42
N VAL A 107 -0.53 -15.89 3.32
CA VAL A 107 -0.69 -16.73 2.13
C VAL A 107 -1.19 -15.91 0.94
N ALA A 108 -2.09 -14.95 1.18
CA ALA A 108 -2.61 -14.06 0.14
C ALA A 108 -1.58 -13.03 -0.34
N GLY A 109 -0.48 -12.85 0.39
CA GLY A 109 0.52 -11.83 0.05
C GLY A 109 0.06 -10.40 0.37
N SER A 110 -0.90 -10.24 1.28
CA SER A 110 -1.50 -8.94 1.58
C SER A 110 -0.78 -8.15 2.67
N ASN A 111 0.23 -8.73 3.32
CA ASN A 111 0.99 -8.05 4.38
C ASN A 111 1.75 -6.85 3.80
N VAL A 112 1.52 -5.68 4.39
CA VAL A 112 2.15 -4.43 3.97
C VAL A 112 3.40 -4.17 4.81
N GLY A 113 3.31 -4.36 6.12
CA GLY A 113 4.42 -4.09 7.00
C GLY A 113 4.02 -4.17 8.46
N GLN A 114 4.79 -3.45 9.30
CA GLN A 114 4.62 -3.45 10.74
C GLN A 114 4.15 -2.07 11.20
N ALA A 115 3.10 -2.03 12.00
CA ALA A 115 2.60 -0.80 12.59
C ALA A 115 3.61 -0.29 13.64
N GLU A 116 3.89 1.00 13.60
CA GLU A 116 4.77 1.64 14.59
C GLU A 116 3.99 2.34 15.69
N GLU A 117 2.66 2.37 15.58
CA GLU A 117 1.78 3.04 16.53
C GLU A 117 0.55 2.18 16.81
N THR A 118 -0.07 2.42 17.97
CA THR A 118 -1.33 1.78 18.33
C THR A 118 -2.49 2.72 18.02
N ARG A 119 -3.55 2.19 17.39
CA ARG A 119 -4.80 2.92 17.15
C ARG A 119 -5.99 2.03 17.46
N THR A 120 -7.03 2.62 18.02
CA THR A 120 -8.25 1.89 18.39
C THR A 120 -9.44 2.23 17.51
N ALA A 121 -9.27 3.17 16.57
CA ALA A 121 -10.30 3.61 15.63
C ALA A 121 -9.63 4.07 14.34
N SER A 122 -10.44 4.39 13.31
CA SER A 122 -9.93 4.92 12.04
C SER A 122 -9.05 6.14 12.27
N ASP A 123 -7.82 6.09 11.76
CA ASP A 123 -6.85 7.18 11.84
C ASP A 123 -5.72 6.90 10.85
N ARG A 124 -4.68 7.73 10.89
CA ARG A 124 -3.44 7.49 10.15
C ARG A 124 -2.37 6.99 11.12
N ILE A 125 -1.61 6.00 10.70
CA ILE A 125 -0.49 5.47 11.50
C ILE A 125 0.77 5.35 10.64
N ASN A 126 1.91 5.38 11.30
CA ASN A 126 3.18 5.07 10.64
C ASN A 126 3.32 3.55 10.51
N VAL A 127 3.61 3.11 9.30
CA VAL A 127 3.83 1.70 8.97
C VAL A 127 5.20 1.57 8.31
N ARG A 128 6.05 0.70 8.86
CA ARG A 128 7.31 0.34 8.23
C ARG A 128 7.04 -0.79 7.25
N LEU A 129 7.23 -0.52 5.97
CA LEU A 129 6.98 -1.53 4.94
C LEU A 129 7.96 -2.70 5.07
N ARG A 130 7.44 -3.90 4.90
CA ARG A 130 8.20 -5.15 4.89
C ARG A 130 7.62 -6.01 3.77
N GLY A 131 7.80 -5.52 2.58
CA GLY A 131 7.24 -6.12 1.37
C GLY A 131 7.81 -7.47 1.00
#